data_8f12b6285ff1927910a1fe4674b50a61
#
_entry.id   8f12b6285ff1927910a1fe4674b50a61
#
_cell.length_a   1.000
_cell.length_b   1.000
_cell.length_c   1.000
_cell.angle_alpha   90.00
_cell.angle_beta   90.00
_cell.angle_gamma   90.00
#
_symmetry.space_group_name_H-M   'P 1'
#
loop_
_entity.id
_entity.type
_entity.pdbx_description
1 polymer ?
#
loop_
_entity_poly.entity_id
_entity_poly.type
_entity_poly.pdbx_seq_one_letter_code
_entity_poly.pdbx_strand_id
1 'polypeptide(L)'
;MTQPDSPRPQPDSPRPFRVLGIQQIAVGGLDKASLRGLWVDLLGLCPSGTFRSERENVDEDIVVVGAGPMAVEVDLMQPIDPEKKPRVHEPALNHIGLWIDDLPAAVAWLQGRGVRFTPGGIRKGAGGHDVCFIHPRGDATSPRSGEGVLIELVQAPPEVVRFFDSVAGAQSVQGGFA
;
A
#
# COMPACT_ATOMS: atom_id res chain seq x y z
N MET A 1 -36.39 16.68 -1.05
CA MET A 1 -35.73 16.25 -2.28
C MET A 1 -34.71 15.18 -1.88
N THR A 2 -35.11 13.92 -2.02
CA THR A 2 -34.24 12.74 -1.76
C THR A 2 -33.33 12.57 -2.95
N GLN A 3 -32.03 12.60 -2.73
CA GLN A 3 -31.02 12.23 -3.76
C GLN A 3 -31.30 10.80 -4.21
N PRO A 4 -31.20 10.50 -5.52
CA PRO A 4 -31.31 9.14 -6.01
C PRO A 4 -30.16 8.30 -5.47
N ASP A 5 -30.50 7.17 -4.85
CA ASP A 5 -29.56 6.14 -4.38
C ASP A 5 -28.66 5.71 -5.56
N SER A 6 -27.37 5.92 -5.43
CA SER A 6 -26.41 5.38 -6.39
C SER A 6 -26.52 3.85 -6.40
N PRO A 7 -26.63 3.21 -7.56
CA PRO A 7 -26.80 1.75 -7.62
C PRO A 7 -25.62 1.06 -6.94
N ARG A 8 -25.91 0.22 -5.94
CA ARG A 8 -24.89 -0.63 -5.30
C ARG A 8 -24.28 -1.54 -6.35
N PRO A 9 -22.94 -1.65 -6.43
CA PRO A 9 -22.29 -2.55 -7.37
C PRO A 9 -22.82 -3.98 -7.18
N GLN A 10 -23.23 -4.60 -8.26
CA GLN A 10 -23.66 -6.00 -8.27
C GLN A 10 -22.52 -6.90 -7.79
N PRO A 11 -22.77 -7.92 -6.92
CA PRO A 11 -21.73 -8.80 -6.40
C PRO A 11 -20.94 -9.56 -7.48
N ASP A 12 -21.48 -9.74 -8.67
CA ASP A 12 -20.92 -10.51 -9.77
C ASP A 12 -20.24 -9.66 -10.85
N SER A 13 -20.15 -8.33 -10.68
CA SER A 13 -19.40 -7.52 -11.65
C SER A 13 -17.90 -7.85 -11.60
N PRO A 14 -17.21 -8.01 -12.76
CA PRO A 14 -15.77 -8.25 -12.78
C PRO A 14 -15.03 -7.13 -12.07
N ARG A 15 -13.91 -7.48 -11.42
CA ARG A 15 -13.06 -6.51 -10.74
C ARG A 15 -12.50 -5.50 -11.76
N PRO A 16 -12.73 -4.18 -11.60
CA PRO A 16 -12.36 -3.17 -12.59
C PRO A 16 -10.91 -2.67 -12.46
N PHE A 17 -10.10 -3.33 -11.64
CA PHE A 17 -8.70 -2.97 -11.39
C PHE A 17 -7.86 -4.24 -11.19
N ARG A 18 -6.54 -4.09 -11.28
CA ARG A 18 -5.57 -5.15 -11.01
C ARG A 18 -4.67 -4.75 -9.85
N VAL A 19 -4.28 -5.77 -9.06
CA VAL A 19 -3.14 -5.68 -8.15
C VAL A 19 -1.92 -6.15 -8.92
N LEU A 20 -0.93 -5.26 -9.09
CA LEU A 20 0.23 -5.52 -9.94
C LEU A 20 1.42 -6.10 -9.17
N GLY A 21 1.51 -5.84 -7.86
CA GLY A 21 2.60 -6.34 -7.04
C GLY A 21 2.70 -5.61 -5.72
N ILE A 22 3.72 -5.96 -4.94
CA ILE A 22 4.08 -5.23 -3.72
C ILE A 22 4.81 -3.96 -4.12
N GLN A 23 4.40 -2.83 -3.55
CA GLN A 23 5.07 -1.56 -3.73
C GLN A 23 6.05 -1.31 -2.58
N GLN A 24 5.61 -1.55 -1.32
CA GLN A 24 6.43 -1.32 -0.14
C GLN A 24 6.09 -2.28 1.00
N ILE A 25 7.02 -2.35 1.94
CA ILE A 25 6.87 -2.98 3.25
C ILE A 25 7.32 -1.97 4.29
N ALA A 26 6.45 -1.59 5.20
CA ALA A 26 6.76 -0.63 6.25
C ALA A 26 7.09 -1.34 7.56
N VAL A 27 8.29 -1.11 8.06
CA VAL A 27 8.83 -1.70 9.28
C VAL A 27 9.08 -0.61 10.32
N GLY A 28 8.42 -0.73 11.47
CA GLY A 28 8.52 0.23 12.55
C GLY A 28 9.38 -0.24 13.73
N GLY A 29 10.13 0.69 14.31
CA GLY A 29 10.89 0.48 15.54
C GLY A 29 10.97 1.77 16.35
N LEU A 30 11.43 1.68 17.59
CA LEU A 30 11.65 2.86 18.43
C LEU A 30 12.95 3.61 18.07
N ASP A 31 13.88 2.92 17.40
CA ASP A 31 15.17 3.46 17.00
C ASP A 31 15.45 3.12 15.53
N LYS A 32 15.35 4.12 14.68
CA LYS A 32 15.61 4.02 13.25
C LYS A 32 17.07 3.66 12.95
N ALA A 33 18.02 4.07 13.81
CA ALA A 33 19.42 3.73 13.62
C ALA A 33 19.66 2.23 13.74
N SER A 34 18.97 1.55 14.67
CA SER A 34 19.04 0.09 14.78
C SER A 34 18.45 -0.60 13.55
N LEU A 35 17.35 -0.09 13.00
CA LEU A 35 16.79 -0.61 11.74
C LEU A 35 17.79 -0.42 10.59
N ARG A 36 18.40 0.76 10.44
CA ARG A 36 19.42 1.01 9.43
C ARG A 36 20.61 0.05 9.55
N GLY A 37 21.10 -0.17 10.78
CA GLY A 37 22.21 -1.10 11.02
C GLY A 37 21.95 -2.48 10.44
N LEU A 38 20.71 -2.99 10.56
CA LEU A 38 20.36 -4.27 9.95
C LEU A 38 20.12 -4.15 8.43
N TRP A 39 19.20 -3.28 8.03
CA TRP A 39 18.70 -3.28 6.65
C TRP A 39 19.69 -2.69 5.65
N VAL A 40 20.40 -1.64 6.02
CA VAL A 40 21.38 -0.97 5.14
C VAL A 40 22.78 -1.57 5.32
N ASP A 41 23.29 -1.57 6.57
CA ASP A 41 24.71 -1.86 6.79
C ASP A 41 25.02 -3.36 6.68
N LEU A 42 24.11 -4.25 7.13
CA LEU A 42 24.32 -5.70 7.09
C LEU A 42 23.66 -6.37 5.89
N LEU A 43 22.42 -6.00 5.53
CA LEU A 43 21.71 -6.60 4.40
C LEU A 43 22.00 -5.90 3.07
N GLY A 44 22.57 -4.69 3.08
CA GLY A 44 23.03 -3.98 1.89
C GLY A 44 21.92 -3.33 1.05
N LEU A 45 20.74 -3.04 1.64
CA LEU A 45 19.70 -2.31 0.92
C LEU A 45 20.13 -0.87 0.64
N CYS A 46 19.72 -0.36 -0.52
CA CYS A 46 20.14 0.97 -0.97
C CYS A 46 19.20 2.07 -0.44
N PRO A 47 19.71 3.06 0.33
CA PRO A 47 18.93 4.24 0.68
C PRO A 47 18.47 4.99 -0.57
N SER A 48 17.18 5.36 -0.62
CA SER A 48 16.56 6.09 -1.74
C SER A 48 15.94 7.42 -1.32
N GLY A 49 15.57 7.57 -0.05
CA GLY A 49 14.94 8.79 0.43
C GLY A 49 14.70 8.81 1.92
N THR A 50 14.07 9.89 2.36
CA THR A 50 13.60 10.06 3.74
C THR A 50 12.25 10.77 3.71
N PHE A 51 11.41 10.48 4.70
CA PHE A 51 10.15 11.20 4.88
C PHE A 51 9.93 11.51 6.36
N ARG A 52 9.37 12.69 6.66
CA ARG A 52 9.02 13.09 8.01
C ARG A 52 7.67 13.78 8.03
N SER A 53 6.80 13.34 8.92
CA SER A 53 5.46 13.89 9.07
C SER A 53 5.04 13.97 10.54
N GLU A 54 4.86 15.17 11.04
CA GLU A 54 4.32 15.40 12.40
C GLU A 54 2.85 14.91 12.50
N ARG A 55 2.10 15.00 11.41
CA ARG A 55 0.72 14.51 11.35
C ARG A 55 0.62 13.00 11.48
N GLU A 56 1.50 12.29 10.79
CA GLU A 56 1.55 10.82 10.81
C GLU A 56 2.46 10.30 11.94
N ASN A 57 3.05 11.21 12.74
CA ASN A 57 3.96 10.90 13.84
C ASN A 57 5.10 9.98 13.40
N VAL A 58 5.70 10.24 12.26
CA VAL A 58 6.71 9.37 11.64
C VAL A 58 7.94 10.15 11.20
N ASP A 59 9.09 9.54 11.41
CA ASP A 59 10.39 9.85 10.81
C ASP A 59 10.93 8.56 10.21
N GLU A 60 11.09 8.51 8.88
CA GLU A 60 11.44 7.30 8.17
C GLU A 60 12.59 7.49 7.19
N ASP A 61 13.35 6.40 7.00
CA ASP A 61 14.29 6.23 5.91
C ASP A 61 13.70 5.22 4.93
N ILE A 62 13.66 5.57 3.66
CA ILE A 62 13.21 4.71 2.59
C ILE A 62 14.43 4.03 1.98
N VAL A 63 14.42 2.70 1.98
CA VAL A 63 15.46 1.89 1.35
C VAL A 63 14.84 0.97 0.30
N VAL A 64 15.62 0.50 -0.67
CA VAL A 64 15.08 -0.24 -1.81
C VAL A 64 15.76 -1.59 -1.94
N VAL A 65 14.96 -2.62 -2.21
CA VAL A 65 15.40 -3.96 -2.62
C VAL A 65 14.88 -4.26 -4.03
N GLY A 66 15.72 -4.86 -4.86
CA GLY A 66 15.42 -5.10 -6.27
C GLY A 66 15.75 -3.90 -7.16
N ALA A 67 15.22 -3.89 -8.38
CA ALA A 67 15.50 -2.85 -9.37
C ALA A 67 14.34 -2.65 -10.36
N GLY A 68 14.25 -1.44 -10.93
CA GLY A 68 13.24 -1.08 -11.91
C GLY A 68 11.82 -1.21 -11.38
N PRO A 69 10.85 -1.57 -12.22
CA PRO A 69 9.44 -1.67 -11.83
C PRO A 69 9.13 -2.78 -10.80
N MET A 70 10.09 -3.67 -10.53
CA MET A 70 10.00 -4.72 -9.51
C MET A 70 10.70 -4.35 -8.20
N ALA A 71 11.25 -3.15 -8.10
CA ALA A 71 11.81 -2.66 -6.85
C ALA A 71 10.71 -2.55 -5.79
N VAL A 72 11.03 -2.96 -4.57
CA VAL A 72 10.16 -2.83 -3.41
C VAL A 72 10.81 -1.86 -2.43
N GLU A 73 10.08 -0.85 -1.99
CA GLU A 73 10.53 0.03 -0.93
C GLU A 73 10.39 -0.67 0.43
N VAL A 74 11.34 -0.43 1.31
CA VAL A 74 11.25 -0.83 2.72
C VAL A 74 11.38 0.45 3.54
N ASP A 75 10.29 0.84 4.18
CA ASP A 75 10.22 2.04 5.01
C ASP A 75 10.66 1.70 6.42
N LEU A 76 11.78 2.26 6.84
CA LEU A 76 12.34 2.10 8.18
C LEU A 76 11.84 3.25 9.05
N MET A 77 10.78 3.00 9.81
CA MET A 77 10.03 4.02 10.53
C MET A 77 10.35 4.06 12.02
N GLN A 78 10.47 5.27 12.57
CA GLN A 78 10.36 5.49 14.00
C GLN A 78 9.29 6.56 14.30
N PRO A 79 8.61 6.50 15.46
CA PRO A 79 7.73 7.58 15.87
C PRO A 79 8.55 8.83 16.23
N ILE A 80 8.02 10.02 15.92
CA ILE A 80 8.58 11.27 16.40
C ILE A 80 8.37 11.37 17.92
N ASP A 81 7.20 10.94 18.38
CA ASP A 81 6.84 10.84 19.80
C ASP A 81 6.21 9.45 20.03
N PRO A 82 6.89 8.53 20.76
CA PRO A 82 6.42 7.16 20.94
C PRO A 82 5.11 7.05 21.74
N GLU A 83 4.73 8.09 22.49
CA GLU A 83 3.50 8.11 23.28
C GLU A 83 2.29 8.60 22.48
N LYS A 84 2.51 9.24 21.33
CA LYS A 84 1.44 9.74 20.45
C LYS A 84 1.01 8.70 19.43
N LYS A 85 -0.21 8.89 18.93
CA LYS A 85 -0.75 8.11 17.80
C LYS A 85 -0.62 8.93 16.50
N PRO A 86 -0.45 8.23 15.35
CA PRO A 86 -0.30 6.77 15.23
C PRO A 86 1.04 6.27 15.79
N ARG A 87 1.02 5.07 16.38
CA ARG A 87 2.22 4.38 16.85
C ARG A 87 2.81 3.56 15.72
N VAL A 88 3.67 4.15 14.92
CA VAL A 88 4.22 3.53 13.71
C VAL A 88 5.10 2.31 13.96
N HIS A 89 5.53 2.10 15.21
CA HIS A 89 6.31 0.95 15.66
C HIS A 89 5.46 -0.23 16.21
N GLU A 90 4.13 -0.07 16.25
CA GLU A 90 3.19 -1.08 16.77
C GLU A 90 2.03 -1.32 15.80
N PRO A 91 1.99 -2.48 15.11
CA PRO A 91 2.97 -3.58 15.13
C PRO A 91 4.25 -3.22 14.37
N ALA A 92 5.34 -3.97 14.59
CA ALA A 92 6.61 -3.72 13.92
C ALA A 92 6.52 -3.87 12.39
N LEU A 93 5.77 -4.85 11.88
CA LEU A 93 5.31 -4.85 10.49
C LEU A 93 4.07 -3.96 10.41
N ASN A 94 4.27 -2.69 10.06
CA ASN A 94 3.23 -1.68 10.14
C ASN A 94 2.19 -1.84 9.02
N HIS A 95 2.63 -1.89 7.77
CA HIS A 95 1.73 -2.10 6.63
C HIS A 95 2.45 -2.69 5.41
N ILE A 96 1.65 -3.12 4.44
CA ILE A 96 2.10 -3.56 3.12
C ILE A 96 1.44 -2.68 2.07
N GLY A 97 2.22 -2.11 1.15
CA GLY A 97 1.77 -1.35 0.00
C GLY A 97 1.62 -2.22 -1.24
N LEU A 98 0.53 -2.05 -1.98
CA LEU A 98 0.23 -2.78 -3.20
C LEU A 98 0.06 -1.82 -4.38
N TRP A 99 0.75 -2.07 -5.48
CA TRP A 99 0.51 -1.37 -6.74
C TRP A 99 -0.87 -1.70 -7.31
N ILE A 100 -1.66 -0.67 -7.60
CA ILE A 100 -3.00 -0.75 -8.19
C ILE A 100 -3.01 0.06 -9.48
N ASP A 101 -3.50 -0.51 -10.57
CA ASP A 101 -3.53 0.18 -11.88
C ASP A 101 -4.60 1.28 -11.97
N ASP A 102 -5.70 1.15 -11.25
CA ASP A 102 -6.77 2.16 -11.15
C ASP A 102 -7.25 2.26 -9.69
N LEU A 103 -6.61 3.14 -8.93
CA LEU A 103 -6.92 3.31 -7.51
C LEU A 103 -8.34 3.83 -7.24
N PRO A 104 -8.87 4.84 -7.97
CA PRO A 104 -10.24 5.28 -7.79
C PRO A 104 -11.27 4.17 -8.02
N ALA A 105 -11.12 3.40 -9.12
CA ALA A 105 -12.00 2.27 -9.40
C ALA A 105 -11.90 1.18 -8.33
N ALA A 106 -10.67 0.90 -7.84
CA ALA A 106 -10.42 -0.06 -6.76
C ALA A 106 -11.15 0.33 -5.48
N VAL A 107 -10.99 1.58 -5.04
CA VAL A 107 -11.61 2.09 -3.80
C VAL A 107 -13.13 2.02 -3.90
N ALA A 108 -13.72 2.52 -4.99
CA ALA A 108 -15.17 2.50 -5.20
C ALA A 108 -15.72 1.05 -5.21
N TRP A 109 -15.06 0.15 -5.92
CA TRP A 109 -15.48 -1.24 -6.03
C TRP A 109 -15.39 -2.00 -4.70
N LEU A 110 -14.32 -1.80 -3.95
CA LEU A 110 -14.09 -2.42 -2.64
C LEU A 110 -15.05 -1.86 -1.57
N GLN A 111 -15.30 -0.54 -1.55
CA GLN A 111 -16.30 0.07 -0.67
C GLN A 111 -17.69 -0.48 -0.92
N GLY A 112 -18.10 -0.62 -2.19
CA GLY A 112 -19.38 -1.22 -2.57
C GLY A 112 -19.53 -2.68 -2.11
N ARG A 113 -18.44 -3.34 -1.72
CA ARG A 113 -18.42 -4.71 -1.18
C ARG A 113 -18.21 -4.76 0.33
N GLY A 114 -18.34 -3.63 1.01
CA GLY A 114 -18.22 -3.56 2.47
C GLY A 114 -16.80 -3.62 2.99
N VAL A 115 -15.80 -3.26 2.19
CA VAL A 115 -14.42 -3.12 2.67
C VAL A 115 -14.28 -1.81 3.43
N ARG A 116 -13.75 -1.89 4.64
CA ARG A 116 -13.49 -0.73 5.49
C ARG A 116 -12.16 -0.08 5.12
N PHE A 117 -12.20 1.22 4.88
CA PHE A 117 -11.01 2.05 4.69
C PHE A 117 -10.72 2.90 5.93
N THR A 118 -9.47 3.34 6.06
CA THR A 118 -9.11 4.33 7.07
C THR A 118 -9.67 5.72 6.68
N PRO A 119 -9.88 6.62 7.66
CA PRO A 119 -10.26 7.99 7.35
C PRO A 119 -9.25 8.71 6.45
N GLY A 120 -9.75 9.63 5.62
CA GLY A 120 -8.91 10.47 4.75
C GLY A 120 -9.01 10.14 3.25
N GLY A 121 -9.58 8.98 2.88
CA GLY A 121 -9.77 8.62 1.47
C GLY A 121 -8.46 8.57 0.67
N ILE A 122 -8.55 8.81 -0.65
CA ILE A 122 -7.39 8.89 -1.54
C ILE A 122 -6.64 10.19 -1.25
N ARG A 123 -5.32 10.08 -1.02
CA ARG A 123 -4.42 11.21 -0.73
C ARG A 123 -3.01 10.95 -1.23
N LYS A 124 -2.15 11.96 -1.24
CA LYS A 124 -0.71 11.79 -1.53
C LYS A 124 -0.03 11.05 -0.38
N GLY A 125 0.68 9.98 -0.73
CA GLY A 125 1.58 9.24 0.16
C GLY A 125 3.01 9.80 0.16
N ALA A 126 3.90 9.19 0.97
CA ALA A 126 5.31 9.61 1.12
C ALA A 126 6.08 9.56 -0.21
N GLY A 127 5.87 8.54 -1.04
CA GLY A 127 6.47 8.39 -2.37
C GLY A 127 5.86 9.27 -3.46
N GLY A 128 4.95 10.21 -3.13
CA GLY A 128 4.32 11.11 -4.09
C GLY A 128 3.18 10.51 -4.91
N HIS A 129 2.90 9.22 -4.76
CA HIS A 129 1.78 8.53 -5.39
C HIS A 129 0.47 8.79 -4.65
N ASP A 130 -0.66 8.62 -5.32
CA ASP A 130 -1.95 8.61 -4.66
C ASP A 130 -2.14 7.28 -3.93
N VAL A 131 -2.62 7.35 -2.68
CA VAL A 131 -2.76 6.18 -1.81
C VAL A 131 -4.10 6.19 -1.07
N CYS A 132 -4.55 4.99 -0.66
CA CYS A 132 -5.68 4.81 0.23
C CYS A 132 -5.46 3.53 1.06
N PHE A 133 -5.91 3.53 2.33
CA PHE A 133 -5.61 2.42 3.24
C PHE A 133 -6.86 1.62 3.57
N ILE A 134 -6.79 0.29 3.40
CA ILE A 134 -7.77 -0.64 3.95
C ILE A 134 -7.49 -0.78 5.44
N HIS A 135 -8.52 -0.56 6.26
CA HIS A 135 -8.42 -0.65 7.70
C HIS A 135 -8.16 -2.10 8.15
N PRO A 136 -7.29 -2.35 9.17
CA PRO A 136 -6.99 -3.70 9.64
C PRO A 136 -8.17 -4.42 10.31
N ARG A 137 -9.24 -3.67 10.69
CA ARG A 137 -10.42 -4.25 11.34
C ARG A 137 -11.70 -3.74 10.69
N GLY A 138 -12.65 -4.64 10.45
CA GLY A 138 -13.99 -4.30 10.01
C GLY A 138 -14.84 -3.66 11.13
N ASP A 139 -16.05 -3.24 10.77
CA ASP A 139 -17.10 -2.78 11.68
C ASP A 139 -18.47 -3.26 11.19
N ALA A 140 -19.52 -2.86 11.88
CA ALA A 140 -20.89 -3.30 11.55
C ALA A 140 -21.38 -2.86 10.15
N THR A 141 -20.89 -1.73 9.65
CA THR A 141 -21.27 -1.17 8.34
C THR A 141 -20.34 -1.61 7.21
N SER A 142 -19.09 -1.89 7.54
CA SER A 142 -18.04 -2.32 6.61
C SER A 142 -17.29 -3.52 7.23
N PRO A 143 -17.87 -4.74 7.12
CA PRO A 143 -17.38 -5.90 7.86
C PRO A 143 -16.08 -6.48 7.29
N ARG A 144 -15.73 -6.18 6.04
CA ARG A 144 -14.49 -6.66 5.40
C ARG A 144 -13.33 -5.72 5.69
N SER A 145 -12.16 -6.30 5.95
CA SER A 145 -10.99 -5.55 6.40
C SER A 145 -9.70 -6.24 5.95
N GLY A 146 -8.56 -5.73 6.39
CA GLY A 146 -7.26 -6.38 6.21
C GLY A 146 -6.98 -7.50 7.20
N GLU A 147 -7.95 -7.93 8.02
CA GLU A 147 -7.85 -9.03 9.01
C GLU A 147 -6.60 -8.94 9.90
N GLY A 148 -6.36 -7.75 10.44
CA GLY A 148 -5.22 -7.44 11.30
C GLY A 148 -4.07 -6.73 10.57
N VAL A 149 -4.04 -6.75 9.25
CA VAL A 149 -3.03 -6.07 8.43
C VAL A 149 -3.54 -4.73 7.92
N LEU A 150 -2.78 -3.66 8.10
CA LEU A 150 -3.00 -2.40 7.41
C LEU A 150 -2.48 -2.57 5.97
N ILE A 151 -3.34 -2.34 4.98
CA ILE A 151 -2.97 -2.51 3.57
C ILE A 151 -3.07 -1.15 2.88
N GLU A 152 -1.97 -0.69 2.31
CA GLU A 152 -1.92 0.50 1.48
C GLU A 152 -2.17 0.13 0.01
N LEU A 153 -3.13 0.77 -0.62
CA LEU A 153 -3.34 0.71 -2.06
C LEU A 153 -2.68 1.93 -2.69
N VAL A 154 -1.74 1.71 -3.60
CA VAL A 154 -0.90 2.75 -4.20
C VAL A 154 -1.18 2.82 -5.69
N GLN A 155 -1.50 4.01 -6.22
CA GLN A 155 -1.69 4.19 -7.66
C GLN A 155 -0.38 3.91 -8.39
N ALA A 156 -0.38 2.88 -9.21
CA ALA A 156 0.79 2.52 -10.00
C ALA A 156 1.07 3.60 -11.08
N PRO A 157 2.33 4.02 -11.23
CA PRO A 157 2.72 4.88 -12.33
C PRO A 157 2.73 4.12 -13.66
N PRO A 158 2.66 4.82 -14.81
CA PRO A 158 2.51 4.18 -16.13
C PRO A 158 3.61 3.17 -16.48
N GLU A 159 4.83 3.35 -16.00
CA GLU A 159 5.95 2.44 -16.24
C GLU A 159 5.75 1.09 -15.53
N VAL A 160 5.20 1.08 -14.31
CA VAL A 160 4.85 -0.13 -13.58
C VAL A 160 3.74 -0.87 -14.30
N VAL A 161 2.68 -0.17 -14.72
CA VAL A 161 1.56 -0.77 -15.47
C VAL A 161 2.07 -1.42 -16.76
N ARG A 162 2.84 -0.68 -17.56
CA ARG A 162 3.41 -1.22 -18.83
C ARG A 162 4.31 -2.43 -18.62
N PHE A 163 5.11 -2.43 -17.56
CA PHE A 163 5.95 -3.58 -17.23
C PHE A 163 5.11 -4.82 -16.97
N PHE A 164 4.09 -4.72 -16.11
CA PHE A 164 3.21 -5.84 -15.81
C PHE A 164 2.41 -6.31 -17.04
N ASP A 165 1.99 -5.41 -17.91
CA ASP A 165 1.34 -5.76 -19.19
C ASP A 165 2.28 -6.58 -20.08
N SER A 166 3.57 -6.23 -20.15
CA SER A 166 4.57 -6.96 -20.93
C SER A 166 4.81 -8.38 -20.41
N VAL A 167 4.88 -8.54 -19.08
CA VAL A 167 5.09 -9.85 -18.45
C VAL A 167 3.85 -10.75 -18.57
N ALA A 168 2.65 -10.20 -18.37
CA ALA A 168 1.40 -10.95 -18.53
C ALA A 168 1.20 -11.41 -19.97
N GLY A 169 1.54 -10.58 -20.96
CA GLY A 169 1.52 -10.95 -22.38
C GLY A 169 2.49 -12.09 -22.70
N ALA A 170 3.67 -12.11 -22.09
CA ALA A 170 4.66 -13.17 -22.27
C ALA A 170 4.19 -14.53 -21.67
N GLN A 171 3.48 -14.51 -20.55
CA GLN A 171 2.95 -15.73 -19.93
C GLN A 171 1.80 -16.36 -20.74
N SER A 172 0.98 -15.55 -21.41
CA SER A 172 -0.11 -16.05 -22.26
C SER A 172 0.40 -16.75 -23.53
N VAL A 173 1.59 -16.39 -24.02
CA VAL A 173 2.22 -17.01 -25.20
C VAL A 173 2.85 -18.37 -24.86
N GLN A 174 3.32 -18.58 -23.64
CA GLN A 174 3.92 -19.85 -23.20
C GLN A 174 2.90 -20.91 -22.79
N GLY A 175 1.65 -20.56 -22.51
CA GLY A 175 0.57 -21.50 -22.14
C GLY A 175 -0.10 -22.20 -23.30
N GLY A 176 0.37 -22.03 -24.54
CA GLY A 176 -0.22 -22.59 -25.76
C GLY A 176 0.36 -23.93 -26.23
N PHE A 177 1.16 -24.62 -25.41
CA PHE A 177 1.66 -25.98 -25.71
C PHE A 177 1.21 -26.94 -24.61
N ALA A 178 0.02 -27.48 -24.76
CA ALA A 178 -0.43 -28.73 -24.13
C ALA A 178 -1.40 -29.44 -25.09
#